data_8024b623514276dcfd8127392f037f29
#
_entry.id   8024b623514276dcfd8127392f037f29
#
_cell.length_a   1.000
_cell.length_b   1.000
_cell.length_c   1.000
_cell.angle_alpha   90.00
_cell.angle_beta   90.00
_cell.angle_gamma   90.00
#
_symmetry.space_group_name_H-M   'P 1'
#
loop_
_entity.id
_entity.type
_entity.pdbx_description
1 polymer ?
#
loop_
_entity_poly.entity_id
_entity_poly.type
_entity_poly.pdbx_seq_one_letter_code
_entity_poly.pdbx_strand_id
1 'polypeptide(L)'
;METKDLIVIGGGINGAGIAADAAGRGLSVLMLEARDLACATSSASSKLIHGGLRYLEHYEFRLVSEALAEREVLLKMAPHIAFPMRFRLPHRPHLRPAWMIRIGLFMYDHLGKRTSLPGSTGLRFGAESVLKPEIVRGFEYSDCWVDDARLVLANAQMVVRKGGEVRTRTRAISAKRENGLWVVEAEDIDSGEKFTWKARGLVNATGPWVKQFFDEGMHLRSPYGIRLIKGSHIVVPRVHTQKQAYILQNEDKRIVFVIPWMDEFSIIGTTDVEYKGDPKAVAIDDKEINYLLNVYNAHFKKTLSRDDIVWTYSGVRPLCDDESDSPQAITRDYTLDIHDENGQAPLLSVFGGKLTTYRKLAEHALEKLTPYYKGIGPASVSYTHPDAADEP
;
A
#
# COMPACT_ATOMS: atom_id res chain seq x y z
N MET A 1 -5.52 15.74 -32.12
CA MET A 1 -5.16 15.03 -30.88
C MET A 1 -6.32 15.18 -29.90
N GLU A 2 -6.92 14.08 -29.48
CA GLU A 2 -8.08 14.11 -28.59
C GLU A 2 -7.65 14.57 -27.19
N THR A 3 -8.39 15.51 -26.60
CA THR A 3 -8.13 15.99 -25.25
C THR A 3 -8.77 15.00 -24.24
N LYS A 4 -7.98 14.43 -23.34
CA LYS A 4 -8.46 13.58 -22.25
C LYS A 4 -9.11 14.42 -21.14
N ASP A 5 -10.02 13.84 -20.39
CA ASP A 5 -10.51 14.49 -19.18
C ASP A 5 -9.44 14.47 -18.10
N LEU A 6 -8.74 13.35 -17.92
CA LEU A 6 -7.75 13.18 -16.88
C LEU A 6 -6.55 12.37 -17.35
N ILE A 7 -5.35 12.88 -17.07
CA ILE A 7 -4.11 12.10 -17.14
C ILE A 7 -3.65 11.77 -15.71
N VAL A 8 -3.38 10.50 -15.47
CA VAL A 8 -2.83 10.01 -14.20
C VAL A 8 -1.40 9.54 -14.42
N ILE A 9 -0.45 10.13 -13.70
CA ILE A 9 0.96 9.76 -13.76
C ILE A 9 1.31 8.90 -12.56
N GLY A 10 1.73 7.66 -12.82
CA GLY A 10 2.09 6.65 -11.84
C GLY A 10 1.16 5.44 -11.86
N GLY A 11 1.73 4.26 -12.10
CA GLY A 11 1.06 2.95 -12.19
C GLY A 11 1.18 2.11 -10.91
N GLY A 12 1.31 2.76 -9.75
CA GLY A 12 1.16 2.13 -8.45
C GLY A 12 -0.31 2.04 -8.02
N ILE A 13 -0.56 1.56 -6.81
CA ILE A 13 -1.94 1.34 -6.33
C ILE A 13 -2.77 2.63 -6.26
N ASN A 14 -2.17 3.76 -5.89
CA ASN A 14 -2.88 5.02 -5.81
C ASN A 14 -3.27 5.55 -7.19
N GLY A 15 -2.33 5.54 -8.13
CA GLY A 15 -2.60 5.98 -9.51
C GLY A 15 -3.59 5.07 -10.22
N ALA A 16 -3.44 3.75 -10.11
CA ALA A 16 -4.35 2.78 -10.70
C ALA A 16 -5.77 2.88 -10.09
N GLY A 17 -5.88 3.05 -8.77
CA GLY A 17 -7.15 3.23 -8.10
C GLY A 17 -7.88 4.52 -8.51
N ILE A 18 -7.17 5.64 -8.59
CA ILE A 18 -7.72 6.92 -9.04
C ILE A 18 -8.16 6.83 -10.50
N ALA A 19 -7.31 6.26 -11.36
CA ALA A 19 -7.63 6.09 -12.78
C ALA A 19 -8.86 5.18 -12.99
N ALA A 20 -8.97 4.10 -12.22
CA ALA A 20 -10.11 3.18 -12.28
C ALA A 20 -11.40 3.87 -11.85
N ASP A 21 -11.38 4.62 -10.75
CA ASP A 21 -12.57 5.36 -10.29
C ASP A 21 -12.97 6.45 -11.28
N ALA A 22 -12.01 7.20 -11.81
CA ALA A 22 -12.26 8.23 -12.82
C ALA A 22 -12.89 7.66 -14.09
N ALA A 23 -12.35 6.58 -14.64
CA ALA A 23 -12.89 5.90 -15.81
C ALA A 23 -14.29 5.34 -15.54
N GLY A 24 -14.51 4.76 -14.36
CA GLY A 24 -15.80 4.25 -13.95
C GLY A 24 -16.88 5.34 -13.76
N ARG A 25 -16.46 6.55 -13.43
CA ARG A 25 -17.35 7.74 -13.37
C ARG A 25 -17.61 8.39 -14.73
N GLY A 26 -17.06 7.83 -15.80
CA GLY A 26 -17.30 8.27 -17.17
C GLY A 26 -16.30 9.27 -17.74
N LEU A 27 -15.18 9.52 -17.04
CA LEU A 27 -14.12 10.38 -17.57
C LEU A 27 -13.26 9.62 -18.60
N SER A 28 -12.81 10.31 -19.63
CA SER A 28 -11.76 9.81 -20.53
C SER A 28 -10.40 9.88 -19.84
N VAL A 29 -9.79 8.73 -19.53
CA VAL A 29 -8.60 8.63 -18.72
C VAL A 29 -7.43 8.07 -19.52
N LEU A 30 -6.25 8.66 -19.34
CA LEU A 30 -4.95 8.10 -19.73
C LEU A 30 -4.10 7.94 -18.48
N MET A 31 -3.64 6.70 -18.21
CA MET A 31 -2.66 6.43 -17.16
C MET A 31 -1.30 6.13 -17.76
N LEU A 32 -0.27 6.83 -17.27
CA LEU A 32 1.13 6.68 -17.71
C LEU A 32 1.96 6.07 -16.58
N GLU A 33 2.69 5.01 -16.89
CA GLU A 33 3.66 4.40 -15.98
C GLU A 33 5.02 4.31 -16.68
N ALA A 34 6.05 4.79 -15.99
CA ALA A 34 7.40 4.89 -16.56
C ALA A 34 8.05 3.53 -16.81
N ARG A 35 7.67 2.50 -16.07
CA ARG A 35 8.21 1.14 -16.16
C ARG A 35 7.08 0.14 -16.34
N ASP A 36 6.90 -0.74 -15.37
CA ASP A 36 5.79 -1.68 -15.33
C ASP A 36 4.86 -1.35 -14.15
N LEU A 37 3.62 -1.79 -14.24
CA LEU A 37 2.64 -1.62 -13.17
C LEU A 37 3.15 -2.23 -11.85
N ALA A 38 2.91 -1.55 -10.75
CA ALA A 38 3.30 -1.99 -9.40
C ALA A 38 4.82 -2.20 -9.20
N CYS A 39 5.68 -1.75 -10.09
CA CYS A 39 7.11 -2.07 -10.05
C CYS A 39 7.92 -1.46 -8.89
N ALA A 40 7.31 -0.60 -8.08
CA ALA A 40 7.97 0.05 -6.95
C ALA A 40 7.31 -0.36 -5.61
N THR A 41 6.84 0.60 -4.82
CA THR A 41 6.28 0.39 -3.48
C THR A 41 5.11 -0.60 -3.47
N SER A 42 4.28 -0.60 -4.50
CA SER A 42 3.02 -1.35 -4.55
C SER A 42 3.17 -2.87 -4.70
N SER A 43 4.35 -3.39 -5.04
CA SER A 43 4.66 -4.84 -5.01
C SER A 43 5.62 -5.23 -3.90
N ALA A 44 6.14 -4.25 -3.15
CA ALA A 44 7.12 -4.45 -2.08
C ALA A 44 6.51 -4.33 -0.68
N SER A 45 5.20 -4.55 -0.55
CA SER A 45 4.48 -4.54 0.73
C SER A 45 4.66 -5.86 1.50
N SER A 46 4.15 -5.90 2.73
CA SER A 46 4.00 -7.16 3.49
C SER A 46 2.84 -8.03 2.97
N LYS A 47 2.19 -7.65 1.89
CA LYS A 47 1.05 -8.34 1.26
C LYS A 47 -0.13 -8.54 2.21
N LEU A 48 -0.41 -7.51 3.00
CA LEU A 48 -1.48 -7.52 3.99
C LEU A 48 -2.46 -6.36 3.76
N ILE A 49 -3.74 -6.69 3.88
CA ILE A 49 -4.81 -5.72 4.07
C ILE A 49 -5.21 -5.81 5.54
N HIS A 50 -4.78 -4.83 6.31
CA HIS A 50 -4.90 -4.87 7.75
C HIS A 50 -5.23 -3.50 8.35
N GLY A 51 -5.88 -3.53 9.51
CA GLY A 51 -6.25 -2.31 10.24
C GLY A 51 -5.08 -1.59 10.90
N GLY A 52 -3.97 -2.29 11.09
CA GLY A 52 -2.80 -1.74 11.77
C GLY A 52 -3.00 -1.66 13.28
N LEU A 53 -3.10 -2.80 13.94
CA LEU A 53 -3.31 -2.92 15.39
C LEU A 53 -2.38 -1.99 16.21
N ARG A 54 -1.13 -1.82 15.79
CA ARG A 54 -0.15 -0.95 16.42
C ARG A 54 -0.57 0.53 16.45
N TYR A 55 -1.35 0.99 15.47
CA TYR A 55 -1.75 2.40 15.41
C TYR A 55 -2.72 2.79 16.54
N LEU A 56 -3.34 1.82 17.21
CA LEU A 56 -4.13 2.07 18.41
C LEU A 56 -3.28 2.64 19.56
N GLU A 57 -2.00 2.30 19.63
CA GLU A 57 -1.06 2.85 20.62
C GLU A 57 -0.76 4.34 20.38
N HIS A 58 -0.97 4.80 19.14
CA HIS A 58 -0.80 6.20 18.75
C HIS A 58 -2.13 6.94 18.66
N TYR A 59 -3.21 6.37 19.19
CA TYR A 59 -4.57 6.95 19.19
C TYR A 59 -5.12 7.25 17.78
N GLU A 60 -4.63 6.58 16.76
CA GLU A 60 -5.03 6.71 15.35
C GLU A 60 -6.34 5.93 15.05
N PHE A 61 -7.37 6.14 15.88
CA PHE A 61 -8.62 5.37 15.81
C PHE A 61 -9.36 5.51 14.48
N ARG A 62 -9.37 6.71 13.90
CA ARG A 62 -9.99 6.96 12.60
C ARG A 62 -9.33 6.12 11.51
N LEU A 63 -7.99 6.15 11.48
CA LEU A 63 -7.19 5.43 10.49
C LEU A 63 -7.40 3.90 10.60
N VAL A 64 -7.46 3.38 11.82
CA VAL A 64 -7.74 1.95 12.07
C VAL A 64 -9.16 1.60 11.65
N SER A 65 -10.15 2.40 12.02
CA SER A 65 -11.56 2.18 11.65
C SER A 65 -11.77 2.15 10.13
N GLU A 66 -11.19 3.11 9.42
CA GLU A 66 -11.24 3.18 7.96
C GLU A 66 -10.57 1.96 7.31
N ALA A 67 -9.38 1.58 7.79
CA ALA A 67 -8.66 0.41 7.30
C ALA A 67 -9.42 -0.90 7.52
N LEU A 68 -10.06 -1.08 8.67
CA LEU A 68 -10.88 -2.25 8.98
C LEU A 68 -12.14 -2.32 8.10
N ALA A 69 -12.77 -1.18 7.83
CA ALA A 69 -13.91 -1.11 6.92
C ALA A 69 -13.50 -1.48 5.47
N GLU A 70 -12.39 -0.92 4.99
CA GLU A 70 -11.86 -1.23 3.66
C GLU A 70 -11.41 -2.70 3.52
N ARG A 71 -10.90 -3.30 4.56
CA ARG A 71 -10.59 -4.74 4.59
C ARG A 71 -11.80 -5.60 4.24
N GLU A 72 -12.96 -5.32 4.84
CA GLU A 72 -14.21 -6.05 4.55
C GLU A 72 -14.70 -5.79 3.12
N VAL A 73 -14.52 -4.58 2.61
CA VAL A 73 -14.85 -4.25 1.22
C VAL A 73 -13.98 -5.07 0.25
N LEU A 74 -12.66 -5.08 0.45
CA LEU A 74 -11.73 -5.79 -0.43
C LEU A 74 -11.93 -7.30 -0.43
N LEU A 75 -12.24 -7.91 0.72
CA LEU A 75 -12.58 -9.33 0.82
C LEU A 75 -13.80 -9.71 -0.03
N LYS A 76 -14.78 -8.80 -0.15
CA LYS A 76 -15.98 -9.01 -0.97
C LYS A 76 -15.73 -8.74 -2.46
N MET A 77 -14.92 -7.71 -2.75
CA MET A 77 -14.69 -7.26 -4.12
C MET A 77 -13.66 -8.09 -4.87
N ALA A 78 -12.65 -8.57 -4.19
CA ALA A 78 -11.50 -9.23 -4.79
C ALA A 78 -11.16 -10.57 -4.11
N PRO A 79 -12.15 -11.49 -3.96
CA PRO A 79 -11.93 -12.76 -3.24
C PRO A 79 -10.91 -13.68 -3.91
N HIS A 80 -10.58 -13.44 -5.16
CA HIS A 80 -9.59 -14.20 -5.92
C HIS A 80 -8.13 -13.74 -5.67
N ILE A 81 -7.93 -12.58 -5.05
CA ILE A 81 -6.60 -12.03 -4.75
C ILE A 81 -6.45 -11.57 -3.30
N ALA A 82 -7.53 -11.55 -2.53
CA ALA A 82 -7.52 -11.15 -1.12
C ALA A 82 -8.22 -12.23 -0.28
N PHE A 83 -7.52 -12.75 0.74
CA PHE A 83 -8.00 -13.87 1.55
C PHE A 83 -7.96 -13.55 3.03
N PRO A 84 -8.95 -14.04 3.82
CA PRO A 84 -8.86 -14.01 5.27
C PRO A 84 -7.61 -14.71 5.79
N MET A 85 -6.95 -14.13 6.77
CA MET A 85 -5.80 -14.73 7.43
C MET A 85 -5.86 -14.49 8.92
N ARG A 86 -5.60 -15.53 9.71
CA ARG A 86 -5.45 -15.40 11.15
C ARG A 86 -4.02 -15.03 11.50
N PHE A 87 -3.87 -14.19 12.53
CA PHE A 87 -2.59 -13.74 13.06
C PHE A 87 -2.45 -14.13 14.49
N ARG A 88 -1.38 -14.82 14.83
CA ARG A 88 -1.02 -15.16 16.20
C ARG A 88 -0.01 -14.17 16.73
N LEU A 89 -0.31 -13.58 17.87
CA LEU A 89 0.53 -12.65 18.61
C LEU A 89 1.06 -13.35 19.86
N PRO A 90 2.31 -13.88 19.83
CA PRO A 90 2.93 -14.45 21.02
C PRO A 90 3.09 -13.38 22.08
N HIS A 91 2.66 -13.67 23.31
CA HIS A 91 2.73 -12.71 24.41
C HIS A 91 4.11 -12.75 25.07
N ARG A 92 4.73 -11.59 25.15
CA ARG A 92 5.98 -11.33 25.87
C ARG A 92 5.70 -10.30 26.97
N PRO A 93 5.57 -10.73 28.23
CA PRO A 93 5.04 -9.89 29.32
C PRO A 93 5.84 -8.61 29.58
N HIS A 94 7.16 -8.66 29.34
CA HIS A 94 8.07 -7.52 29.54
C HIS A 94 7.96 -6.42 28.46
N LEU A 95 7.28 -6.71 27.33
CA LEU A 95 7.09 -5.73 26.25
C LEU A 95 5.76 -4.99 26.41
N ARG A 96 4.65 -5.74 26.49
CA ARG A 96 3.30 -5.19 26.69
C ARG A 96 2.50 -6.10 27.58
N PRO A 97 1.79 -5.57 28.57
CA PRO A 97 0.94 -6.39 29.46
C PRO A 97 -0.25 -6.98 28.67
N ALA A 98 -0.65 -8.21 29.04
CA ALA A 98 -1.71 -8.94 28.34
C ALA A 98 -3.05 -8.20 28.33
N TRP A 99 -3.39 -7.49 29.42
CA TRP A 99 -4.63 -6.72 29.49
C TRP A 99 -4.69 -5.59 28.47
N MET A 100 -3.56 -4.92 28.21
CA MET A 100 -3.47 -3.86 27.21
C MET A 100 -3.67 -4.41 25.79
N ILE A 101 -3.04 -5.55 25.49
CA ILE A 101 -3.23 -6.24 24.18
C ILE A 101 -4.70 -6.66 24.04
N ARG A 102 -5.33 -7.18 25.10
CA ARG A 102 -6.73 -7.59 25.06
C ARG A 102 -7.68 -6.42 24.80
N ILE A 103 -7.46 -5.27 25.43
CA ILE A 103 -8.22 -4.04 25.16
C ILE A 103 -8.02 -3.59 23.71
N GLY A 104 -6.77 -3.56 23.24
CA GLY A 104 -6.47 -3.21 21.86
C GLY A 104 -7.16 -4.12 20.85
N LEU A 105 -7.16 -5.43 21.06
CA LEU A 105 -7.84 -6.39 20.21
C LEU A 105 -9.37 -6.28 20.29
N PHE A 106 -9.92 -6.00 21.47
CA PHE A 106 -11.35 -5.72 21.62
C PHE A 106 -11.75 -4.49 20.78
N MET A 107 -10.99 -3.41 20.86
CA MET A 107 -11.23 -2.22 20.04
C MET A 107 -11.07 -2.54 18.55
N TYR A 108 -10.04 -3.29 18.18
CA TYR A 108 -9.79 -3.72 16.81
C TYR A 108 -10.96 -4.52 16.22
N ASP A 109 -11.57 -5.39 17.02
CA ASP A 109 -12.74 -6.17 16.61
C ASP A 109 -14.01 -5.32 16.41
N HIS A 110 -14.10 -4.14 17.03
CA HIS A 110 -15.33 -3.33 17.09
C HIS A 110 -15.25 -1.97 16.41
N LEU A 111 -14.05 -1.45 16.10
CA LEU A 111 -13.88 -0.17 15.43
C LEU A 111 -14.33 -0.18 13.97
N GLY A 112 -14.26 -1.33 13.30
CA GLY A 112 -14.79 -1.53 11.97
C GLY A 112 -16.06 -2.40 11.99
N LYS A 113 -16.88 -2.28 10.95
CA LYS A 113 -18.02 -3.19 10.77
C LYS A 113 -17.50 -4.56 10.29
N ARG A 114 -17.02 -5.36 11.22
CA ARG A 114 -16.61 -6.74 10.96
C ARG A 114 -17.84 -7.59 10.65
N THR A 115 -17.91 -8.14 9.45
CA THR A 115 -19.07 -8.93 8.98
C THR A 115 -18.73 -10.39 8.67
N SER A 116 -17.52 -10.66 8.19
CA SER A 116 -17.13 -11.96 7.67
C SER A 116 -16.03 -12.65 8.46
N LEU A 117 -15.25 -11.91 9.24
CA LEU A 117 -14.07 -12.41 9.92
C LEU A 117 -14.37 -12.77 11.40
N PRO A 118 -13.79 -13.89 11.92
CA PRO A 118 -13.92 -14.22 13.34
C PRO A 118 -13.19 -13.21 14.25
N GLY A 119 -13.69 -13.04 15.46
CA GLY A 119 -13.13 -12.16 16.49
C GLY A 119 -11.80 -12.65 17.02
N SER A 120 -11.18 -11.80 17.85
CA SER A 120 -9.96 -12.12 18.57
C SER A 120 -10.21 -13.08 19.72
N THR A 121 -9.23 -13.94 20.00
CA THR A 121 -9.26 -14.92 21.07
C THR A 121 -7.91 -15.01 21.78
N GLY A 122 -7.92 -15.43 23.05
CA GLY A 122 -6.69 -15.82 23.75
C GLY A 122 -6.26 -17.24 23.36
N LEU A 123 -4.96 -17.47 23.30
CA LEU A 123 -4.36 -18.78 23.02
C LEU A 123 -3.42 -19.23 24.13
N ARG A 124 -3.30 -20.55 24.27
CA ARG A 124 -2.20 -21.19 24.98
C ARG A 124 -1.39 -22.03 23.99
N PHE A 125 -0.08 -21.93 24.07
CA PHE A 125 0.85 -22.68 23.26
C PHE A 125 1.37 -23.89 24.02
N GLY A 126 1.20 -25.06 23.46
CA GLY A 126 1.68 -26.33 24.01
C GLY A 126 3.02 -26.77 23.42
N ALA A 127 3.43 -28.00 23.72
CA ALA A 127 4.69 -28.56 23.26
C ALA A 127 4.78 -28.68 21.71
N GLU A 128 3.64 -28.80 21.05
CA GLU A 128 3.50 -28.88 19.58
C GLU A 128 3.71 -27.51 18.87
N SER A 129 3.72 -26.43 19.65
CA SER A 129 3.93 -25.09 19.09
C SER A 129 5.30 -24.96 18.44
N VAL A 130 5.36 -24.20 17.36
CA VAL A 130 6.65 -23.83 16.68
C VAL A 130 7.41 -22.76 17.46
N LEU A 131 6.78 -22.15 18.47
CA LEU A 131 7.36 -21.11 19.29
C LEU A 131 8.22 -21.71 20.41
N LYS A 132 9.17 -20.94 20.92
CA LYS A 132 10.00 -21.33 22.06
C LYS A 132 9.18 -21.69 23.29
N PRO A 133 9.66 -22.61 24.14
CA PRO A 133 8.88 -23.12 25.29
C PRO A 133 8.47 -22.06 26.31
N GLU A 134 9.24 -20.98 26.44
CA GLU A 134 8.94 -19.86 27.35
C GLU A 134 7.73 -19.02 26.90
N ILE A 135 7.32 -19.16 25.63
CA ILE A 135 6.15 -18.47 25.08
C ILE A 135 4.94 -19.39 25.25
N VAL A 136 4.23 -19.22 26.37
CA VAL A 136 3.14 -20.14 26.77
C VAL A 136 1.75 -19.66 26.40
N ARG A 137 1.60 -18.37 26.06
CA ARG A 137 0.30 -17.80 25.69
C ARG A 137 0.44 -16.70 24.66
N GLY A 138 -0.68 -16.39 24.02
CA GLY A 138 -0.77 -15.32 23.06
C GLY A 138 -2.22 -15.00 22.73
N PHE A 139 -2.38 -14.32 21.62
CA PHE A 139 -3.67 -13.92 21.08
C PHE A 139 -3.75 -14.28 19.62
N GLU A 140 -4.95 -14.46 19.11
CA GLU A 140 -5.21 -14.66 17.69
C GLU A 140 -6.30 -13.70 17.23
N TYR A 141 -6.11 -13.07 16.10
CA TYR A 141 -7.06 -12.14 15.51
C TYR A 141 -7.07 -12.27 13.98
N SER A 142 -8.00 -11.61 13.32
CA SER A 142 -8.16 -11.69 11.87
C SER A 142 -7.70 -10.44 11.17
N ASP A 143 -7.01 -10.65 10.07
CA ASP A 143 -6.76 -9.67 9.02
C ASP A 143 -6.84 -10.36 7.66
N CYS A 144 -6.18 -9.83 6.64
CA CYS A 144 -6.31 -10.32 5.29
C CYS A 144 -4.95 -10.31 4.59
N TRP A 145 -4.68 -11.39 3.86
CA TRP A 145 -3.60 -11.45 2.89
C TRP A 145 -4.08 -10.93 1.52
N VAL A 146 -3.18 -10.31 0.75
CA VAL A 146 -3.47 -9.84 -0.60
C VAL A 146 -2.28 -10.05 -1.52
N ASP A 147 -2.55 -10.37 -2.78
CA ASP A 147 -1.57 -10.21 -3.84
C ASP A 147 -1.56 -8.72 -4.26
N ASP A 148 -0.59 -7.98 -3.74
CA ASP A 148 -0.50 -6.53 -3.90
C ASP A 148 -0.32 -6.11 -5.35
N ALA A 149 0.54 -6.78 -6.10
CA ALA A 149 0.77 -6.47 -7.51
C ALA A 149 -0.48 -6.77 -8.36
N ARG A 150 -1.14 -7.92 -8.12
CA ARG A 150 -2.41 -8.25 -8.82
C ARG A 150 -3.53 -7.27 -8.51
N LEU A 151 -3.56 -6.71 -7.30
CA LEU A 151 -4.53 -5.67 -6.97
C LEU A 151 -4.35 -4.42 -7.83
N VAL A 152 -3.10 -4.01 -8.09
CA VAL A 152 -2.79 -2.92 -9.02
C VAL A 152 -3.22 -3.27 -10.44
N LEU A 153 -2.86 -4.47 -10.91
CA LEU A 153 -3.24 -4.95 -12.24
C LEU A 153 -4.76 -4.98 -12.45
N ALA A 154 -5.52 -5.44 -11.46
CA ALA A 154 -6.97 -5.47 -11.51
C ALA A 154 -7.57 -4.06 -11.68
N ASN A 155 -7.03 -3.06 -10.97
CA ASN A 155 -7.45 -1.67 -11.14
C ASN A 155 -7.07 -1.12 -12.53
N ALA A 156 -5.86 -1.41 -13.04
CA ALA A 156 -5.46 -1.01 -14.39
C ALA A 156 -6.33 -1.65 -15.48
N GLN A 157 -6.69 -2.92 -15.33
CA GLN A 157 -7.64 -3.60 -16.22
C GLN A 157 -9.03 -2.92 -16.20
N MET A 158 -9.47 -2.48 -15.02
CA MET A 158 -10.73 -1.74 -14.90
C MET A 158 -10.69 -0.43 -15.70
N VAL A 159 -9.57 0.30 -15.68
CA VAL A 159 -9.40 1.50 -16.53
C VAL A 159 -9.68 1.16 -17.99
N VAL A 160 -9.06 0.10 -18.50
CA VAL A 160 -9.23 -0.34 -19.90
C VAL A 160 -10.67 -0.80 -20.18
N ARG A 161 -11.26 -1.60 -19.31
CA ARG A 161 -12.66 -2.08 -19.43
C ARG A 161 -13.68 -0.94 -19.47
N LYS A 162 -13.37 0.19 -18.83
CA LYS A 162 -14.20 1.40 -18.81
C LYS A 162 -13.85 2.40 -19.91
N GLY A 163 -13.04 1.98 -20.90
CA GLY A 163 -12.70 2.80 -22.07
C GLY A 163 -11.51 3.75 -21.86
N GLY A 164 -10.81 3.65 -20.74
CA GLY A 164 -9.56 4.38 -20.53
C GLY A 164 -8.36 3.72 -21.21
N GLU A 165 -7.24 4.39 -21.17
CA GLU A 165 -5.98 3.94 -21.75
C GLU A 165 -4.92 3.81 -20.65
N VAL A 166 -4.16 2.72 -20.69
CA VAL A 166 -3.01 2.47 -19.79
C VAL A 166 -1.77 2.26 -20.63
N ARG A 167 -0.75 3.06 -20.39
CA ARG A 167 0.55 2.92 -21.05
C ARG A 167 1.64 2.66 -20.01
N THR A 168 2.19 1.48 -20.04
CA THR A 168 3.43 1.13 -19.34
C THR A 168 4.64 1.52 -20.20
N ARG A 169 5.82 1.52 -19.60
CA ARG A 169 7.09 1.86 -20.24
C ARG A 169 7.07 3.23 -20.93
N THR A 170 6.18 4.10 -20.45
CA THR A 170 5.94 5.44 -20.99
C THR A 170 6.11 6.45 -19.87
N ARG A 171 7.28 7.08 -19.83
CA ARG A 171 7.67 8.02 -18.79
C ARG A 171 7.19 9.43 -19.11
N ALA A 172 6.37 10.02 -18.25
CA ALA A 172 6.06 11.44 -18.30
C ALA A 172 7.35 12.23 -18.02
N ILE A 173 7.71 13.11 -18.95
CA ILE A 173 8.91 13.95 -18.89
C ILE A 173 8.56 15.32 -18.33
N SER A 174 7.50 15.92 -18.87
CA SER A 174 7.06 17.25 -18.47
C SER A 174 5.54 17.40 -18.52
N ALA A 175 5.05 18.31 -17.70
CA ALA A 175 3.66 18.74 -17.75
C ALA A 175 3.58 20.24 -17.48
N LYS A 176 2.90 20.97 -18.37
CA LYS A 176 2.70 22.41 -18.26
C LYS A 176 1.27 22.78 -18.59
N ARG A 177 0.80 23.90 -18.02
CA ARG A 177 -0.51 24.47 -18.36
C ARG A 177 -0.41 25.36 -19.59
N GLU A 178 -1.29 25.13 -20.55
CA GLU A 178 -1.45 25.95 -21.74
C GLU A 178 -2.92 26.10 -22.10
N ASN A 179 -3.42 27.33 -22.15
CA ASN A 179 -4.80 27.63 -22.54
C ASN A 179 -5.87 26.85 -21.72
N GLY A 180 -5.69 26.75 -20.42
CA GLY A 180 -6.61 26.07 -19.51
C GLY A 180 -6.56 24.54 -19.55
N LEU A 181 -5.57 23.97 -20.19
CA LEU A 181 -5.33 22.53 -20.27
C LEU A 181 -3.92 22.18 -19.79
N TRP A 182 -3.75 20.93 -19.38
CA TRP A 182 -2.45 20.33 -19.20
C TRP A 182 -1.91 19.81 -20.55
N VAL A 183 -0.66 20.12 -20.84
CA VAL A 183 0.12 19.53 -21.95
C VAL A 183 1.19 18.65 -21.32
N VAL A 184 1.09 17.34 -21.54
CA VAL A 184 1.98 16.33 -20.97
C VAL A 184 2.83 15.74 -22.08
N GLU A 185 4.15 15.84 -21.94
CA GLU A 185 5.12 15.17 -22.81
C GLU A 185 5.60 13.90 -22.11
N ALA A 186 5.66 12.81 -22.83
CA ALA A 186 6.15 11.54 -22.37
C ALA A 186 7.05 10.86 -23.42
N GLU A 187 7.80 9.88 -22.99
CA GLU A 187 8.74 9.10 -23.79
C GLU A 187 8.56 7.61 -23.53
N ASP A 188 8.44 6.84 -24.58
CA ASP A 188 8.62 5.39 -24.51
C ASP A 188 10.06 5.09 -24.15
N ILE A 189 10.28 4.39 -23.03
CA ILE A 189 11.63 4.18 -22.47
C ILE A 189 12.46 3.17 -23.28
N ASP A 190 11.83 2.37 -24.14
CA ASP A 190 12.50 1.36 -24.96
C ASP A 190 12.92 1.91 -26.32
N SER A 191 12.01 2.63 -26.96
CA SER A 191 12.23 3.19 -28.31
C SER A 191 12.77 4.62 -28.30
N GLY A 192 12.56 5.38 -27.21
CA GLY A 192 12.84 6.81 -27.16
C GLY A 192 11.81 7.67 -27.91
N GLU A 193 10.72 7.07 -28.40
CA GLU A 193 9.64 7.78 -29.08
C GLU A 193 8.95 8.75 -28.12
N LYS A 194 8.71 9.96 -28.54
CA LYS A 194 8.07 11.01 -27.76
C LYS A 194 6.62 11.18 -28.14
N PHE A 195 5.79 11.36 -27.10
CA PHE A 195 4.36 11.58 -27.22
C PHE A 195 3.97 12.86 -26.50
N THR A 196 2.90 13.48 -26.98
CA THR A 196 2.29 14.64 -26.33
C THR A 196 0.80 14.43 -26.22
N TRP A 197 0.24 14.64 -25.04
CA TRP A 197 -1.21 14.60 -24.81
C TRP A 197 -1.67 15.86 -24.12
N LYS A 198 -2.95 16.17 -24.31
CA LYS A 198 -3.64 17.25 -23.61
C LYS A 198 -4.70 16.66 -22.68
N ALA A 199 -4.89 17.28 -21.53
CA ALA A 199 -5.92 16.89 -20.58
C ALA A 199 -6.51 18.09 -19.84
N ARG A 200 -7.75 17.94 -19.38
CA ARG A 200 -8.41 18.94 -18.53
C ARG A 200 -7.85 18.94 -17.12
N GLY A 201 -7.46 17.78 -16.60
CA GLY A 201 -6.88 17.61 -15.27
C GLY A 201 -5.68 16.67 -15.28
N LEU A 202 -4.84 16.80 -14.25
CA LEU A 202 -3.64 16.00 -14.05
C LEU A 202 -3.61 15.44 -12.63
N VAL A 203 -3.22 14.17 -12.49
CA VAL A 203 -2.94 13.55 -11.19
C VAL A 203 -1.47 13.16 -11.13
N ASN A 204 -0.76 13.66 -10.11
CA ASN A 204 0.58 13.23 -9.76
C ASN A 204 0.49 12.16 -8.66
N ALA A 205 0.52 10.89 -9.06
CA ALA A 205 0.51 9.71 -8.19
C ALA A 205 1.82 8.91 -8.31
N THR A 206 2.95 9.62 -8.42
CA THR A 206 4.27 9.03 -8.69
C THR A 206 4.97 8.48 -7.44
N GLY A 207 4.27 8.43 -6.31
CA GLY A 207 4.77 7.83 -5.07
C GLY A 207 6.08 8.45 -4.58
N PRO A 208 7.17 7.67 -4.51
CA PRO A 208 8.48 8.17 -4.06
C PRO A 208 9.03 9.35 -4.88
N TRP A 209 8.55 9.52 -6.11
CA TRP A 209 9.00 10.57 -7.04
C TRP A 209 8.03 11.76 -7.14
N VAL A 210 7.03 11.85 -6.26
CA VAL A 210 6.02 12.93 -6.34
C VAL A 210 6.65 14.32 -6.29
N LYS A 211 7.60 14.54 -5.38
CA LYS A 211 8.32 15.81 -5.26
C LYS A 211 9.25 16.05 -6.46
N GLN A 212 9.97 15.04 -6.90
CA GLN A 212 10.85 15.14 -8.07
C GLN A 212 10.06 15.54 -9.32
N PHE A 213 8.85 15.00 -9.51
CA PHE A 213 8.02 15.39 -10.65
C PHE A 213 7.52 16.83 -10.57
N PHE A 214 7.28 17.37 -9.36
CA PHE A 214 7.05 18.80 -9.18
C PHE A 214 8.24 19.64 -9.63
N ASP A 215 9.44 19.28 -9.17
CA ASP A 215 10.65 20.06 -9.41
C ASP A 215 11.13 19.98 -10.87
N GLU A 216 11.22 18.76 -11.41
CA GLU A 216 11.84 18.49 -12.72
C GLU A 216 10.81 18.43 -13.88
N GLY A 217 9.63 17.86 -13.62
CA GLY A 217 8.61 17.66 -14.65
C GLY A 217 7.69 18.86 -14.85
N MET A 218 7.31 19.53 -13.78
CA MET A 218 6.37 20.64 -13.83
C MET A 218 6.99 22.00 -13.56
N HIS A 219 8.20 22.04 -12.99
CA HIS A 219 8.86 23.26 -12.52
C HIS A 219 7.98 24.05 -11.54
N LEU A 220 7.27 23.34 -10.68
CA LEU A 220 6.42 23.90 -9.64
C LEU A 220 6.99 23.53 -8.25
N ARG A 221 6.68 24.36 -7.25
CA ARG A 221 7.03 24.04 -5.88
C ARG A 221 6.06 23.02 -5.30
N SER A 222 6.59 21.92 -4.77
CA SER A 222 5.77 20.94 -4.05
C SER A 222 5.20 21.56 -2.76
N PRO A 223 3.90 21.37 -2.47
CA PRO A 223 3.28 21.90 -1.25
C PRO A 223 3.78 21.19 0.01
N TYR A 224 4.26 19.94 -0.12
CA TYR A 224 4.74 19.13 1.00
C TYR A 224 6.10 18.49 0.68
N GLY A 225 6.87 18.24 1.74
CA GLY A 225 8.03 17.37 1.72
C GLY A 225 7.64 15.91 1.74
N ILE A 226 8.58 15.06 1.37
CA ILE A 226 8.45 13.60 1.45
C ILE A 226 9.62 13.01 2.20
N ARG A 227 9.32 12.12 3.15
CA ARG A 227 10.31 11.26 3.79
C ARG A 227 10.17 9.86 3.23
N LEU A 228 11.26 9.29 2.79
CA LEU A 228 11.32 7.93 2.28
C LEU A 228 11.71 6.99 3.41
N ILE A 229 10.84 6.04 3.71
CA ILE A 229 11.07 5.02 4.74
C ILE A 229 11.20 3.66 4.07
N LYS A 230 12.40 3.10 4.10
CA LYS A 230 12.69 1.77 3.57
C LYS A 230 12.06 0.70 4.45
N GLY A 231 11.37 -0.24 3.83
CA GLY A 231 10.88 -1.45 4.42
C GLY A 231 11.40 -2.65 3.64
N SER A 232 12.05 -3.58 4.33
CA SER A 232 12.67 -4.76 3.71
C SER A 232 12.08 -6.05 4.26
N HIS A 233 12.07 -7.08 3.40
CA HIS A 233 11.58 -8.40 3.73
C HIS A 233 12.60 -9.44 3.29
N ILE A 234 12.71 -10.51 4.07
CA ILE A 234 13.43 -11.74 3.67
C ILE A 234 12.41 -12.84 3.41
N VAL A 235 12.72 -13.69 2.45
CA VAL A 235 11.94 -14.88 2.11
C VAL A 235 12.79 -16.10 2.44
N VAL A 236 12.21 -17.02 3.21
CA VAL A 236 12.86 -18.26 3.65
C VAL A 236 11.96 -19.44 3.31
N PRO A 237 12.49 -20.69 3.29
CA PRO A 237 11.64 -21.86 3.23
C PRO A 237 10.62 -21.86 4.36
N ARG A 238 9.44 -22.37 4.09
CA ARG A 238 8.31 -22.34 5.02
C ARG A 238 8.68 -22.80 6.43
N VAL A 239 8.43 -21.98 7.43
CA VAL A 239 8.85 -22.24 8.80
C VAL A 239 7.84 -23.05 9.62
N HIS A 240 6.58 -23.13 9.16
CA HIS A 240 5.54 -24.00 9.73
C HIS A 240 4.50 -24.38 8.68
N THR A 241 3.78 -25.46 8.91
CA THR A 241 2.81 -26.02 7.96
C THR A 241 1.39 -25.46 8.11
N GLN A 242 1.13 -24.68 9.16
CA GLN A 242 -0.18 -24.10 9.45
C GLN A 242 -0.43 -22.86 8.59
N LYS A 243 -1.69 -22.44 8.48
CA LYS A 243 -2.13 -21.36 7.58
C LYS A 243 -1.98 -19.96 8.17
N GLN A 244 -1.88 -19.83 9.51
CA GLN A 244 -1.82 -18.53 10.15
C GLN A 244 -0.46 -17.87 9.99
N ALA A 245 -0.47 -16.54 10.03
CA ALA A 245 0.72 -15.71 10.19
C ALA A 245 1.02 -15.47 11.68
N TYR A 246 2.21 -14.94 11.95
CA TYR A 246 2.62 -14.47 13.26
C TYR A 246 2.93 -12.98 13.19
N ILE A 247 2.56 -12.25 14.24
CA ILE A 247 2.98 -10.87 14.48
C ILE A 247 3.85 -10.85 15.73
N LEU A 248 5.13 -10.55 15.57
CA LEU A 248 6.13 -10.63 16.60
C LEU A 248 6.43 -9.24 17.16
N GLN A 249 6.39 -9.10 18.48
CA GLN A 249 6.82 -7.88 19.16
C GLN A 249 8.33 -7.92 19.40
N ASN A 250 8.99 -6.76 19.28
CA ASN A 250 10.41 -6.63 19.55
C ASN A 250 10.69 -5.60 20.66
N GLU A 251 11.88 -5.66 21.24
CA GLU A 251 12.35 -4.79 22.32
C GLU A 251 12.30 -3.29 21.94
N ASP A 252 12.53 -2.97 20.69
CA ASP A 252 12.45 -1.60 20.15
C ASP A 252 11.02 -1.14 19.83
N LYS A 253 10.00 -1.88 20.30
CA LYS A 253 8.56 -1.65 20.08
C LYS A 253 8.10 -1.79 18.63
N ARG A 254 8.98 -2.15 17.71
CA ARG A 254 8.58 -2.51 16.35
C ARG A 254 7.97 -3.90 16.31
N ILE A 255 7.25 -4.18 15.23
CA ILE A 255 6.65 -5.49 14.98
C ILE A 255 7.23 -6.08 13.69
N VAL A 256 7.35 -7.39 13.67
CA VAL A 256 7.76 -8.16 12.51
C VAL A 256 6.73 -9.24 12.24
N PHE A 257 6.29 -9.34 10.99
CA PHE A 257 5.38 -10.40 10.55
C PHE A 257 6.18 -11.62 10.07
N VAL A 258 5.60 -12.79 10.28
CA VAL A 258 6.01 -14.05 9.64
C VAL A 258 4.80 -14.59 8.92
N ILE A 259 4.81 -14.55 7.60
CA ILE A 259 3.62 -14.76 6.76
C ILE A 259 3.86 -15.95 5.83
N PRO A 260 3.02 -17.00 5.87
CA PRO A 260 3.06 -18.07 4.86
C PRO A 260 2.84 -17.49 3.46
N TRP A 261 3.64 -17.93 2.50
CA TRP A 261 3.59 -17.43 1.13
C TRP A 261 3.86 -18.54 0.12
N MET A 262 3.00 -18.63 -0.91
CA MET A 262 3.11 -19.57 -2.03
C MET A 262 3.33 -21.03 -1.58
N ASP A 263 2.69 -21.44 -0.49
CA ASP A 263 2.76 -22.77 0.14
C ASP A 263 4.14 -23.26 0.57
N GLU A 264 5.21 -22.84 -0.09
CA GLU A 264 6.59 -23.31 0.14
C GLU A 264 7.46 -22.33 0.94
N PHE A 265 7.02 -21.09 1.12
CA PHE A 265 7.84 -20.03 1.70
C PHE A 265 7.18 -19.35 2.90
N SER A 266 8.00 -18.62 3.64
CA SER A 266 7.57 -17.63 4.61
C SER A 266 8.24 -16.29 4.33
N ILE A 267 7.45 -15.21 4.39
CA ILE A 267 7.95 -13.83 4.33
C ILE A 267 8.15 -13.35 5.76
N ILE A 268 9.32 -12.79 6.05
CA ILE A 268 9.64 -12.17 7.33
C ILE A 268 9.94 -10.68 7.10
N GLY A 269 9.21 -9.83 7.72
CA GLY A 269 9.33 -8.36 7.59
C GLY A 269 8.29 -7.63 8.43
N THR A 270 8.39 -6.36 8.55
CA THR A 270 9.24 -5.45 7.77
C THR A 270 10.18 -4.65 8.66
N THR A 271 11.11 -3.95 8.05
CA THR A 271 11.95 -2.95 8.68
C THR A 271 11.37 -1.54 8.49
N ASP A 272 11.86 -0.57 9.24
CA ASP A 272 11.55 0.85 9.11
C ASP A 272 12.86 1.64 9.23
N VAL A 273 13.44 2.00 8.10
CA VAL A 273 14.72 2.72 8.02
C VAL A 273 14.57 3.94 7.13
N GLU A 274 14.96 5.11 7.63
CA GLU A 274 15.00 6.30 6.79
C GLU A 274 15.94 6.11 5.61
N TYR A 275 15.48 6.46 4.41
CA TYR A 275 16.18 6.22 3.16
C TYR A 275 16.41 7.51 2.39
N LYS A 276 17.65 7.76 1.99
CA LYS A 276 18.06 8.97 1.27
C LYS A 276 18.59 8.70 -0.15
N GLY A 277 18.59 7.43 -0.56
CA GLY A 277 19.07 7.02 -1.87
C GLY A 277 18.01 7.09 -2.97
N ASP A 278 18.38 6.63 -4.17
CA ASP A 278 17.44 6.47 -5.28
C ASP A 278 16.44 5.35 -4.96
N PRO A 279 15.13 5.61 -4.97
CA PRO A 279 14.13 4.59 -4.75
C PRO A 279 14.19 3.39 -5.72
N LYS A 280 14.77 3.58 -6.90
CA LYS A 280 14.97 2.49 -7.87
C LYS A 280 16.06 1.50 -7.46
N ALA A 281 17.02 1.94 -6.66
CA ALA A 281 18.16 1.16 -6.21
C ALA A 281 18.00 0.63 -4.78
N VAL A 282 16.78 0.73 -4.20
CA VAL A 282 16.54 0.30 -2.82
C VAL A 282 16.77 -1.20 -2.68
N ALA A 283 17.54 -1.58 -1.67
CA ALA A 283 17.83 -2.97 -1.33
C ALA A 283 18.00 -3.12 0.19
N ILE A 284 17.79 -4.34 0.66
CA ILE A 284 18.06 -4.69 2.05
C ILE A 284 19.55 -4.62 2.34
N ASP A 285 19.91 -4.21 3.54
CA ASP A 285 21.29 -4.24 4.02
C ASP A 285 21.51 -5.29 5.11
N ASP A 286 22.76 -5.48 5.49
CA ASP A 286 23.15 -6.47 6.50
C ASP A 286 22.54 -6.22 7.87
N LYS A 287 22.35 -4.96 8.24
CA LYS A 287 21.72 -4.61 9.53
C LYS A 287 20.26 -5.02 9.56
N GLU A 288 19.55 -4.81 8.46
CA GLU A 288 18.15 -5.20 8.32
C GLU A 288 18.00 -6.73 8.31
N ILE A 289 18.87 -7.44 7.60
CA ILE A 289 18.89 -8.93 7.61
C ILE A 289 19.09 -9.45 9.03
N ASN A 290 20.11 -8.98 9.72
CA ASN A 290 20.39 -9.38 11.10
C ASN A 290 19.23 -9.04 12.05
N TYR A 291 18.63 -7.86 11.87
CA TYR A 291 17.46 -7.45 12.65
C TYR A 291 16.30 -8.43 12.49
N LEU A 292 15.92 -8.76 11.27
CA LEU A 292 14.80 -9.67 10.98
C LEU A 292 15.07 -11.09 11.49
N LEU A 293 16.29 -11.61 11.28
CA LEU A 293 16.68 -12.92 11.80
C LEU A 293 16.68 -12.95 13.32
N ASN A 294 17.16 -11.91 13.99
CA ASN A 294 17.18 -11.84 15.45
C ASN A 294 15.78 -11.80 16.04
N VAL A 295 14.86 -11.03 15.47
CA VAL A 295 13.46 -10.98 15.93
C VAL A 295 12.80 -12.34 15.75
N TYR A 296 12.97 -12.97 14.59
CA TYR A 296 12.43 -14.31 14.35
C TYR A 296 13.01 -15.33 15.33
N ASN A 297 14.33 -15.40 15.46
CA ASN A 297 15.04 -16.36 16.31
C ASN A 297 14.76 -16.18 17.81
N ALA A 298 14.32 -15.00 18.22
CA ALA A 298 13.85 -14.76 19.59
C ALA A 298 12.52 -15.46 19.91
N HIS A 299 11.75 -15.87 18.91
CA HIS A 299 10.40 -16.40 19.09
C HIS A 299 10.26 -17.88 18.68
N PHE A 300 10.97 -18.34 17.68
CA PHE A 300 10.77 -19.67 17.10
C PHE A 300 11.82 -20.70 17.58
N LYS A 301 11.38 -21.95 17.73
CA LYS A 301 12.27 -23.08 18.08
C LYS A 301 13.31 -23.33 16.98
N LYS A 302 12.86 -23.37 15.71
CA LYS A 302 13.74 -23.51 14.57
C LYS A 302 14.43 -22.19 14.31
N THR A 303 15.73 -22.14 14.46
CA THR A 303 16.53 -20.96 14.14
C THR A 303 16.77 -20.83 12.64
N LEU A 304 16.91 -19.60 12.18
CA LEU A 304 17.30 -19.26 10.81
C LEU A 304 18.63 -18.52 10.82
N SER A 305 19.39 -18.77 9.77
CA SER A 305 20.63 -18.05 9.45
C SER A 305 20.48 -17.35 8.09
N ARG A 306 21.53 -16.64 7.69
CA ARG A 306 21.57 -16.02 6.34
C ARG A 306 21.47 -17.05 5.22
N ASP A 307 21.98 -18.25 5.42
CA ASP A 307 21.98 -19.32 4.42
C ASP A 307 20.56 -19.85 4.13
N ASP A 308 19.61 -19.60 5.03
CA ASP A 308 18.21 -19.95 4.83
C ASP A 308 17.47 -18.94 3.95
N ILE A 309 18.04 -17.77 3.67
CA ILE A 309 17.39 -16.73 2.88
C ILE A 309 17.48 -17.08 1.40
N VAL A 310 16.32 -17.31 0.78
CA VAL A 310 16.22 -17.63 -0.65
C VAL A 310 15.95 -16.43 -1.53
N TRP A 311 15.35 -15.38 -0.98
CA TRP A 311 15.08 -14.13 -1.68
C TRP A 311 14.88 -12.96 -0.72
N THR A 312 15.05 -11.76 -1.23
CA THR A 312 14.77 -10.52 -0.47
C THR A 312 14.09 -9.51 -1.37
N TYR A 313 13.30 -8.64 -0.78
CA TYR A 313 12.78 -7.47 -1.49
C TYR A 313 12.63 -6.28 -0.55
N SER A 314 12.74 -5.10 -1.12
CA SER A 314 12.64 -3.84 -0.40
C SER A 314 11.84 -2.83 -1.19
N GLY A 315 11.16 -1.94 -0.49
CA GLY A 315 10.49 -0.79 -1.07
C GLY A 315 10.62 0.42 -0.15
N VAL A 316 10.32 1.58 -0.70
CA VAL A 316 10.27 2.81 0.10
C VAL A 316 8.83 3.30 0.21
N ARG A 317 8.45 3.70 1.42
CA ARG A 317 7.18 4.35 1.70
C ARG A 317 7.38 5.84 1.56
N PRO A 318 6.69 6.50 0.62
CA PRO A 318 6.77 7.96 0.47
C PRO A 318 5.80 8.62 1.45
N LEU A 319 6.21 8.79 2.70
CA LEU A 319 5.37 9.39 3.72
C LEU A 319 5.43 10.91 3.62
N CYS A 320 4.28 11.56 3.80
CA CYS A 320 4.21 13.02 3.90
C CYS A 320 5.03 13.47 5.11
N ASP A 321 5.93 14.44 4.92
CA ASP A 321 6.77 14.95 5.99
C ASP A 321 5.93 15.75 6.98
N ASP A 322 5.82 15.24 8.19
CA ASP A 322 5.10 15.84 9.31
C ASP A 322 6.04 16.36 10.41
N GLU A 323 7.33 16.48 10.08
CA GLU A 323 8.39 16.93 11.00
C GLU A 323 8.60 16.02 12.24
N SER A 324 8.09 14.78 12.19
CA SER A 324 8.27 13.81 13.28
C SER A 324 9.72 13.42 13.50
N ASP A 325 10.13 13.21 14.76
CA ASP A 325 11.51 12.91 15.15
C ASP A 325 12.01 11.54 14.70
N SER A 326 11.11 10.59 14.46
CA SER A 326 11.49 9.21 14.09
C SER A 326 10.65 8.64 12.95
N PRO A 327 11.19 7.72 12.13
CA PRO A 327 10.47 7.05 11.07
C PRO A 327 9.21 6.31 11.52
N GLN A 328 9.20 5.84 12.77
CA GLN A 328 8.05 5.10 13.34
C GLN A 328 6.90 6.02 13.75
N ALA A 329 7.19 7.30 14.02
CA ALA A 329 6.21 8.30 14.45
C ALA A 329 5.52 9.03 13.30
N ILE A 330 6.09 8.98 12.07
CA ILE A 330 5.51 9.64 10.90
C ILE A 330 4.13 9.07 10.60
N THR A 331 3.15 9.96 10.35
CA THR A 331 1.80 9.54 9.97
C THR A 331 1.81 8.63 8.74
N ARG A 332 0.98 7.59 8.79
CA ARG A 332 0.75 6.67 7.66
C ARG A 332 -0.49 7.05 6.84
N ASP A 333 -1.13 8.14 7.18
CA ASP A 333 -2.27 8.66 6.43
C ASP A 333 -1.82 9.30 5.10
N TYR A 334 -2.76 9.49 4.19
CA TYR A 334 -2.48 10.18 2.93
C TYR A 334 -2.88 11.65 3.00
N THR A 335 -2.20 12.46 2.21
CA THR A 335 -2.55 13.86 1.98
C THR A 335 -2.79 14.06 0.49
N LEU A 336 -3.92 14.67 0.16
CA LEU A 336 -4.29 15.04 -1.19
C LEU A 336 -4.26 16.56 -1.31
N ASP A 337 -3.41 17.05 -2.18
CA ASP A 337 -3.35 18.47 -2.54
C ASP A 337 -4.01 18.68 -3.89
N ILE A 338 -4.75 19.77 -4.03
CA ILE A 338 -5.34 20.21 -5.30
C ILE A 338 -4.98 21.67 -5.56
N HIS A 339 -4.46 21.93 -6.74
CA HIS A 339 -4.07 23.26 -7.18
C HIS A 339 -4.55 23.47 -8.62
N ASP A 340 -5.17 24.62 -8.87
CA ASP A 340 -5.65 25.00 -10.20
C ASP A 340 -5.10 26.36 -10.65
N GLU A 341 -5.40 26.71 -11.89
CA GLU A 341 -5.15 28.03 -12.45
C GLU A 341 -6.48 28.66 -12.86
N ASN A 342 -6.94 29.61 -12.04
CA ASN A 342 -8.23 30.31 -12.25
C ASN A 342 -9.44 29.36 -12.43
N GLY A 343 -9.51 28.30 -11.63
CA GLY A 343 -10.57 27.29 -11.68
C GLY A 343 -10.45 26.32 -12.87
N GLN A 344 -9.29 26.25 -13.53
CA GLN A 344 -9.03 25.36 -14.68
C GLN A 344 -7.76 24.55 -14.47
N ALA A 345 -7.61 23.51 -15.27
CA ALA A 345 -6.44 22.63 -15.28
C ALA A 345 -5.99 22.22 -13.87
N PRO A 346 -6.86 21.56 -13.08
CA PRO A 346 -6.51 21.11 -11.73
C PRO A 346 -5.33 20.13 -11.78
N LEU A 347 -4.46 20.25 -10.79
CA LEU A 347 -3.44 19.26 -10.43
C LEU A 347 -3.84 18.66 -9.10
N LEU A 348 -4.08 17.37 -9.07
CA LEU A 348 -4.24 16.63 -7.84
C LEU A 348 -2.96 15.84 -7.57
N SER A 349 -2.37 16.00 -6.39
CA SER A 349 -1.15 15.32 -6.00
C SER A 349 -1.36 14.46 -4.77
N VAL A 350 -0.79 13.25 -4.80
CA VAL A 350 -0.93 12.25 -3.75
C VAL A 350 0.37 12.14 -2.96
N PHE A 351 0.29 12.40 -1.67
CA PHE A 351 1.40 12.24 -0.72
C PHE A 351 1.06 11.16 0.30
N GLY A 352 1.86 10.09 0.36
CA GLY A 352 1.61 8.97 1.24
C GLY A 352 0.59 7.97 0.71
N GLY A 353 -0.17 7.41 1.63
CA GLY A 353 -1.18 6.40 1.33
C GLY A 353 -0.75 4.98 1.67
N LYS A 354 -1.74 4.12 1.85
CA LYS A 354 -1.57 2.69 2.17
C LYS A 354 -2.29 1.84 1.13
N LEU A 355 -1.78 0.63 0.94
CA LEU A 355 -2.45 -0.38 0.13
C LEU A 355 -3.89 -0.64 0.62
N THR A 356 -4.09 -0.75 1.92
CA THR A 356 -5.40 -1.06 2.53
C THR A 356 -6.49 -0.04 2.18
N THR A 357 -6.15 1.24 2.15
CA THR A 357 -7.12 2.34 1.99
C THR A 357 -7.07 3.02 0.63
N TYR A 358 -6.44 2.38 -0.35
CA TYR A 358 -6.29 2.97 -1.70
C TYR A 358 -7.62 3.35 -2.35
N ARG A 359 -8.66 2.54 -2.12
CA ARG A 359 -9.99 2.77 -2.68
C ARG A 359 -10.62 4.05 -2.12
N LYS A 360 -10.53 4.25 -0.80
CA LYS A 360 -10.97 5.49 -0.14
C LYS A 360 -10.17 6.70 -0.59
N LEU A 361 -8.87 6.55 -0.74
CA LEU A 361 -8.01 7.59 -1.30
C LEU A 361 -8.48 7.98 -2.71
N ALA A 362 -8.78 7.00 -3.56
CA ALA A 362 -9.29 7.25 -4.91
C ALA A 362 -10.64 7.99 -4.89
N GLU A 363 -11.59 7.57 -4.06
CA GLU A 363 -12.87 8.27 -3.88
C GLU A 363 -12.67 9.73 -3.47
N HIS A 364 -11.84 10.01 -2.46
CA HIS A 364 -11.54 11.37 -2.00
C HIS A 364 -10.84 12.21 -3.09
N ALA A 365 -9.96 11.59 -3.88
CA ALA A 365 -9.31 12.27 -5.00
C ALA A 365 -10.34 12.72 -6.04
N LEU A 366 -11.25 11.85 -6.42
CA LEU A 366 -12.32 12.18 -7.37
C LEU A 366 -13.34 13.17 -6.79
N GLU A 367 -13.64 13.12 -5.50
CA GLU A 367 -14.46 14.13 -4.82
C GLU A 367 -13.85 15.54 -4.97
N LYS A 368 -12.53 15.67 -4.75
CA LYS A 368 -11.80 16.93 -4.95
C LYS A 368 -11.79 17.40 -6.41
N LEU A 369 -11.77 16.48 -7.35
CA LEU A 369 -11.78 16.77 -8.80
C LEU A 369 -13.19 17.05 -9.34
N THR A 370 -14.24 16.58 -8.68
CA THR A 370 -15.63 16.72 -9.14
C THR A 370 -16.03 18.15 -9.55
N PRO A 371 -15.63 19.22 -8.85
CA PRO A 371 -16.01 20.59 -9.24
C PRO A 371 -15.52 21.02 -10.62
N TYR A 372 -14.51 20.35 -11.16
CA TYR A 372 -13.91 20.70 -12.47
C TYR A 372 -14.55 19.97 -13.64
N TYR A 373 -15.44 19.01 -13.38
CA TYR A 373 -16.06 18.17 -14.42
C TYR A 373 -17.58 18.25 -14.36
N LYS A 374 -18.21 18.47 -15.50
CA LYS A 374 -19.67 18.44 -15.62
C LYS A 374 -20.14 17.01 -15.92
N GLY A 375 -21.14 16.55 -15.19
CA GLY A 375 -21.78 15.25 -15.43
C GLY A 375 -20.93 14.04 -15.02
N ILE A 376 -19.98 14.21 -14.10
CA ILE A 376 -19.24 13.10 -13.51
C ILE A 376 -20.18 12.17 -12.75
N GLY A 377 -20.03 10.86 -12.95
CA GLY A 377 -20.82 9.82 -12.31
C GLY A 377 -20.46 9.62 -10.83
N PRO A 378 -21.22 8.76 -10.13
CA PRO A 378 -20.95 8.39 -8.74
C PRO A 378 -19.66 7.57 -8.62
N ALA A 379 -19.15 7.40 -7.39
CA ALA A 379 -17.98 6.58 -7.09
C ALA A 379 -18.13 5.16 -7.66
N SER A 380 -17.11 4.68 -8.35
CA SER A 380 -17.19 3.42 -9.11
C SER A 380 -16.21 2.33 -8.65
N VAL A 381 -15.17 2.65 -7.88
CA VAL A 381 -14.23 1.64 -7.37
C VAL A 381 -14.87 0.65 -6.38
N SER A 382 -16.12 0.89 -5.98
CA SER A 382 -16.92 -0.07 -5.21
C SER A 382 -17.48 -1.22 -6.06
N TYR A 383 -17.41 -1.12 -7.39
CA TYR A 383 -18.06 -2.02 -8.33
C TYR A 383 -17.08 -2.81 -9.18
N THR A 384 -15.88 -2.98 -8.72
CA THR A 384 -14.80 -3.50 -9.53
C THR A 384 -14.99 -4.93 -10.00
N HIS A 385 -15.93 -5.71 -9.46
CA HIS A 385 -16.16 -7.09 -9.90
C HIS A 385 -17.61 -7.55 -9.81
N PRO A 386 -18.51 -7.13 -10.74
CA PRO A 386 -19.67 -7.97 -11.04
C PRO A 386 -19.27 -9.31 -11.68
N ASP A 387 -18.10 -9.37 -12.33
CA ASP A 387 -17.75 -10.41 -13.30
C ASP A 387 -16.65 -11.39 -12.80
N ALA A 388 -16.24 -11.33 -11.55
CA ALA A 388 -15.30 -12.33 -10.99
C ALA A 388 -15.91 -13.74 -10.91
N ALA A 389 -17.22 -13.87 -11.18
CA ALA A 389 -17.91 -15.15 -11.31
C ALA A 389 -17.87 -15.75 -12.73
N ASP A 390 -17.42 -14.97 -13.73
CA ASP A 390 -17.49 -15.31 -15.14
C ASP A 390 -16.13 -15.63 -15.78
N GLU A 391 -15.04 -15.71 -15.00
CA GLU A 391 -13.79 -16.26 -15.52
C GLU A 391 -13.75 -17.77 -15.30
N PRO A 392 -13.51 -18.56 -16.38
CA PRO A 392 -13.48 -20.03 -16.34
C PRO A 392 -12.33 -20.60 -15.53
#